data_e815bff6311744379de1d213c392bddd
#
_entry.id   e815bff6311744379de1d213c392bddd
#
_cell.length_a   1.000
_cell.length_b   1.000
_cell.length_c   1.000
_cell.angle_alpha   90.00
_cell.angle_beta   90.00
_cell.angle_gamma   90.00
#
_symmetry.space_group_name_H-M   'P 1'
#
loop_
_entity.id
_entity.type
_entity.pdbx_description
1 polymer ?
#
loop_
_entity_poly.entity_id
_entity_poly.type
_entity_poly.pdbx_seq_one_letter_code
_entity_poly.pdbx_strand_id
1 'polypeptide(L)'
;MGRDSVVELSANQYPNAVHPQGYQYLTQFEQQPLPTFTYEIDGHILQKTVFMVYGKNATVIEYKNLGKKDIPLTMTPFLVDKDYHSLFHESPVFDFYFEKVGDILKIHSRYGSDPLYIK
;
A
#
# COMPACT_ATOMS: atom_id res chain seq x y z
N MET A 1 -17.16 -2.86 25.19
CA MET A 1 -17.28 -1.97 24.02
C MET A 1 -15.88 -1.64 23.53
N GLY A 2 -15.38 -2.43 22.62
CA GLY A 2 -14.10 -2.16 22.00
C GLY A 2 -14.20 -0.89 21.17
N ARG A 3 -13.38 0.12 21.46
CA ARG A 3 -13.03 1.13 20.48
C ARG A 3 -12.49 0.36 19.26
N ASP A 4 -12.97 0.67 18.07
CA ASP A 4 -12.40 0.17 16.84
C ASP A 4 -10.94 0.64 16.79
N SER A 5 -10.04 -0.22 17.27
CA SER A 5 -8.62 0.07 17.27
C SER A 5 -8.14 -0.11 15.85
N VAL A 6 -7.66 0.96 15.23
CA VAL A 6 -7.02 0.88 13.92
C VAL A 6 -5.66 0.21 14.10
N VAL A 7 -5.43 -0.85 13.34
CA VAL A 7 -4.14 -1.55 13.28
C VAL A 7 -3.45 -1.20 11.96
N GLU A 8 -2.25 -0.68 12.06
CA GLU A 8 -1.45 -0.30 10.89
C GLU A 8 -0.54 -1.46 10.47
N LEU A 9 -0.70 -1.95 9.25
CA LEU A 9 0.06 -3.09 8.71
C LEU A 9 1.29 -2.69 7.89
N SER A 10 1.48 -1.40 7.63
CA SER A 10 2.68 -0.93 6.95
C SER A 10 3.89 -0.94 7.88
N ALA A 11 5.07 -0.89 7.28
CA ALA A 11 6.33 -0.73 8.00
C ALA A 11 7.27 0.11 7.12
N ASN A 12 7.62 1.28 7.60
CA ASN A 12 8.49 2.21 6.90
C ASN A 12 9.74 2.45 7.74
N GLN A 13 10.90 2.36 7.11
CA GLN A 13 12.16 2.63 7.78
C GLN A 13 12.51 4.11 7.65
N TYR A 14 12.63 4.76 8.79
CA TYR A 14 13.15 6.11 8.92
C TYR A 14 14.56 6.08 9.50
N PRO A 15 15.32 7.19 9.49
CA PRO A 15 16.72 7.19 9.96
C PRO A 15 16.94 6.61 11.37
N ASN A 16 15.97 6.75 12.25
CA ASN A 16 16.10 6.31 13.66
C ASN A 16 14.97 5.38 14.12
N ALA A 17 14.08 4.96 13.24
CA ALA A 17 12.92 4.15 13.62
C ALA A 17 12.31 3.41 12.44
N VAL A 18 11.63 2.30 12.75
CA VAL A 18 10.66 1.67 11.86
C VAL A 18 9.26 1.99 12.38
N HIS A 19 8.45 2.68 11.56
CA HIS A 19 7.08 3.05 11.94
C HIS A 19 6.15 3.08 10.71
N PRO A 20 4.92 2.58 10.78
CA PRO A 20 4.40 1.70 11.84
C PRO A 20 5.16 0.36 11.91
N GLN A 21 4.82 -0.46 12.89
CA GLN A 21 5.48 -1.76 13.09
C GLN A 21 4.57 -2.93 12.66
N GLY A 22 3.96 -2.81 11.49
CA GLY A 22 3.04 -3.81 10.96
C GLY A 22 3.64 -5.21 10.77
N TYR A 23 4.96 -5.30 10.68
CA TYR A 23 5.67 -6.59 10.61
C TYR A 23 5.44 -7.48 11.84
N GLN A 24 5.04 -6.90 12.98
CA GLN A 24 4.73 -7.67 14.20
C GLN A 24 3.51 -8.59 14.01
N TYR A 25 2.63 -8.25 13.08
CA TYR A 25 1.43 -9.04 12.77
C TYR A 25 1.67 -10.05 11.66
N LEU A 26 2.84 -10.02 11.01
CA LEU A 26 3.20 -10.94 9.94
C LEU A 26 3.49 -12.32 10.51
N THR A 27 2.68 -13.30 10.16
CA THR A 27 2.81 -14.68 10.61
C THR A 27 3.46 -15.60 9.58
N GLN A 28 3.31 -15.26 8.29
CA GLN A 28 3.83 -16.07 7.20
C GLN A 28 4.17 -15.21 5.99
N PHE A 29 5.27 -15.58 5.32
CA PHE A 29 5.62 -15.05 4.01
C PHE A 29 5.95 -16.19 3.05
N GLU A 30 5.35 -16.19 1.88
CA GLU A 30 5.61 -17.13 0.79
C GLU A 30 6.04 -16.36 -0.45
N GLN A 31 7.09 -16.84 -1.10
CA GLN A 31 7.58 -16.21 -2.34
C GLN A 31 6.99 -16.84 -3.60
N GLN A 32 6.59 -18.09 -3.53
CA GLN A 32 6.10 -18.88 -4.65
C GLN A 32 4.63 -19.30 -4.47
N PRO A 33 3.77 -19.22 -5.49
CA PRO A 33 4.06 -18.72 -6.87
C PRO A 33 4.15 -17.20 -6.95
N LEU A 34 3.64 -16.47 -5.97
CA LEU A 34 3.66 -15.01 -5.90
C LEU A 34 3.99 -14.55 -4.48
N PRO A 35 4.68 -13.42 -4.31
CA PRO A 35 4.92 -12.85 -2.99
C PRO A 35 3.62 -12.66 -2.21
N THR A 36 3.45 -13.43 -1.16
CA THR A 36 2.23 -13.46 -0.36
C THR A 36 2.56 -13.33 1.12
N PHE A 37 1.95 -12.35 1.75
CA PHE A 37 2.12 -12.01 3.16
C PHE A 37 0.84 -12.35 3.91
N THR A 38 0.95 -13.08 5.00
CA THR A 38 -0.19 -13.39 5.86
C THR A 38 -0.03 -12.70 7.21
N TYR A 39 -1.03 -11.93 7.59
CA TYR A 39 -1.09 -11.19 8.84
C TYR A 39 -2.19 -11.77 9.73
N GLU A 40 -1.91 -11.84 11.02
CA GLU A 40 -2.90 -12.22 12.02
C GLU A 40 -3.06 -11.10 13.05
N ILE A 41 -4.29 -10.62 13.22
CA ILE A 41 -4.63 -9.48 14.06
C ILE A 41 -5.89 -9.84 14.83
N ASP A 42 -5.78 -10.06 16.14
CA ASP A 42 -6.93 -10.34 17.02
C ASP A 42 -7.89 -11.42 16.49
N GLY A 43 -7.32 -12.49 15.93
CA GLY A 43 -8.08 -13.60 15.37
C GLY A 43 -8.62 -13.35 13.94
N HIS A 44 -8.31 -12.21 13.34
CA HIS A 44 -8.53 -11.95 11.92
C HIS A 44 -7.29 -12.35 11.10
N ILE A 45 -7.51 -12.96 9.96
CA ILE A 45 -6.43 -13.37 9.07
C ILE A 45 -6.58 -12.65 7.74
N LEU A 46 -5.61 -11.80 7.44
CA LEU A 46 -5.54 -11.04 6.19
C LEU A 46 -4.35 -11.49 5.36
N GLN A 47 -4.58 -11.81 4.11
CA GLN A 47 -3.52 -12.16 3.17
C GLN A 47 -3.37 -11.05 2.13
N LYS A 48 -2.12 -10.67 1.85
CA LYS A 48 -1.75 -9.69 0.83
C LYS A 48 -0.86 -10.36 -0.19
N THR A 49 -1.24 -10.32 -1.46
CA THR A 49 -0.44 -10.81 -2.58
C THR A 49 -0.10 -9.65 -3.51
N VAL A 50 1.14 -9.57 -3.97
CA VAL A 50 1.61 -8.49 -4.84
C VAL A 50 2.24 -9.09 -6.09
N PHE A 51 1.85 -8.60 -7.27
CA PHE A 51 2.49 -9.00 -8.52
C PHE A 51 2.43 -7.91 -9.57
N MET A 52 3.36 -7.96 -10.51
CA MET A 52 3.34 -7.11 -11.69
C MET A 52 2.74 -7.87 -12.89
N VAL A 53 1.94 -7.18 -13.67
CA VAL A 53 1.39 -7.74 -14.91
C VAL A 53 2.50 -7.79 -15.96
N TYR A 54 2.76 -8.97 -16.50
CA TYR A 54 3.80 -9.16 -17.52
C TYR A 54 3.57 -8.25 -18.75
N GLY A 55 4.63 -7.54 -19.14
CA GLY A 55 4.60 -6.65 -20.31
C GLY A 55 3.80 -5.34 -20.11
N LYS A 56 3.38 -5.03 -18.89
CA LYS A 56 2.65 -3.79 -18.57
C LYS A 56 3.28 -3.09 -17.36
N ASN A 57 3.23 -1.77 -17.36
CA ASN A 57 3.61 -0.98 -16.19
C ASN A 57 2.42 -0.93 -15.22
N ALA A 58 2.10 -2.07 -14.63
CA ALA A 58 0.98 -2.23 -13.72
C ALA A 58 1.33 -3.21 -12.60
N THR A 59 1.06 -2.78 -11.37
CA THR A 59 1.19 -3.61 -10.16
C THR A 59 -0.19 -3.89 -9.60
N VAL A 60 -0.45 -5.16 -9.31
CA VAL A 60 -1.69 -5.61 -8.65
C VAL A 60 -1.37 -5.96 -7.21
N ILE A 61 -2.18 -5.45 -6.30
CA ILE A 61 -2.15 -5.79 -4.89
C ILE A 61 -3.52 -6.36 -4.53
N GLU A 62 -3.53 -7.64 -4.18
CA GLU A 62 -4.74 -8.33 -3.76
C GLU A 62 -4.74 -8.49 -2.24
N TYR A 63 -5.86 -8.13 -1.62
CA TYR A 63 -6.12 -8.40 -0.21
C TYR A 63 -7.23 -9.42 -0.09
N LYS A 64 -7.00 -10.47 0.68
CA LYS A 64 -7.96 -11.54 0.92
C LYS A 64 -8.19 -11.74 2.41
N ASN A 65 -9.43 -11.61 2.82
CA ASN A 65 -9.84 -11.96 4.18
C ASN A 65 -10.04 -13.47 4.25
N LEU A 66 -9.21 -14.15 5.02
CA LEU A 66 -9.30 -15.60 5.25
C LEU A 66 -10.11 -15.94 6.51
N GLY A 67 -10.49 -14.93 7.28
CA GLY A 67 -11.30 -15.09 8.47
C GLY A 67 -12.80 -15.14 8.17
N LYS A 68 -13.60 -15.30 9.23
CA LYS A 68 -15.07 -15.39 9.14
C LYS A 68 -15.77 -14.04 9.35
N LYS A 69 -15.06 -13.04 9.87
CA LYS A 69 -15.61 -11.72 10.17
C LYS A 69 -15.13 -10.71 9.14
N ASP A 70 -15.96 -9.76 8.80
CA ASP A 70 -15.58 -8.65 7.93
C ASP A 70 -14.48 -7.81 8.56
N ILE A 71 -13.54 -7.37 7.73
CA ILE A 71 -12.44 -6.50 8.13
C ILE A 71 -12.52 -5.23 7.28
N PRO A 72 -12.77 -4.06 7.89
CA PRO A 72 -12.62 -2.81 7.17
C PRO A 72 -11.14 -2.57 6.86
N LEU A 73 -10.82 -2.29 5.60
CA LEU A 73 -9.46 -2.03 5.14
C LEU A 73 -9.37 -0.62 4.57
N THR A 74 -8.47 0.18 5.11
CA THR A 74 -8.14 1.51 4.57
C THR A 74 -6.74 1.47 3.97
N MET A 75 -6.61 1.91 2.74
CA MET A 75 -5.34 2.03 2.04
C MET A 75 -5.00 3.49 1.80
N THR A 76 -3.80 3.88 2.23
CA THR A 76 -3.28 5.23 2.03
C THR A 76 -2.01 5.15 1.18
N PRO A 77 -2.07 5.41 -0.13
CA PRO A 77 -0.90 5.40 -0.97
C PRO A 77 0.01 6.60 -0.67
N PHE A 78 1.30 6.35 -0.62
CA PHE A 78 2.31 7.42 -0.59
C PHE A 78 2.71 7.73 -2.02
N LEU A 79 2.58 9.00 -2.39
CA LEU A 79 2.84 9.47 -3.74
C LEU A 79 4.16 10.22 -3.80
N VAL A 80 4.94 9.92 -4.82
CA VAL A 80 6.17 10.63 -5.11
C VAL A 80 6.38 10.67 -6.63
N ASP A 81 6.85 11.80 -7.11
CA ASP A 81 7.33 11.95 -8.49
C ASP A 81 8.79 12.40 -8.43
N LYS A 82 9.70 11.49 -8.71
CA LYS A 82 11.13 11.71 -8.58
C LYS A 82 11.93 10.86 -9.54
N ASP A 83 13.16 11.25 -9.80
CA ASP A 83 14.13 10.38 -10.43
C ASP A 83 14.36 9.11 -9.60
N TYR A 84 14.54 7.99 -10.27
CA TYR A 84 14.72 6.68 -9.65
C TYR A 84 15.89 6.64 -8.64
N HIS A 85 16.97 7.34 -8.91
CA HIS A 85 18.15 7.37 -8.06
C HIS A 85 18.10 8.43 -6.95
N SER A 86 17.10 9.32 -6.97
CA SER A 86 16.98 10.40 -5.99
C SER A 86 16.35 9.94 -4.69
N LEU A 87 16.83 10.45 -3.58
CA LEU A 87 16.10 10.45 -2.32
C LEU A 87 15.13 11.63 -2.31
N PHE A 88 13.98 11.42 -1.70
CA PHE A 88 12.96 12.43 -1.59
C PHE A 88 12.49 12.59 -0.15
N HIS A 89 12.37 13.84 0.28
CA HIS A 89 11.75 14.22 1.54
C HIS A 89 10.49 15.03 1.27
N GLU A 90 9.55 15.04 2.21
CA GLU A 90 8.36 15.87 2.13
C GLU A 90 8.76 17.31 1.80
N SER A 91 8.12 17.88 0.81
CA SER A 91 8.41 19.22 0.32
C SER A 91 7.10 19.92 -0.07
N PRO A 92 6.90 21.18 0.31
CA PRO A 92 5.72 21.95 -0.11
C PRO A 92 5.67 22.21 -1.63
N VAL A 93 6.75 21.89 -2.34
CA VAL A 93 6.80 22.00 -3.82
C VAL A 93 6.12 20.83 -4.52
N PHE A 94 5.86 19.73 -3.80
CA PHE A 94 5.18 18.57 -4.36
C PHE A 94 3.68 18.77 -4.35
N ASP A 95 3.14 18.88 -5.54
CA ASP A 95 1.73 19.10 -5.74
C ASP A 95 1.18 18.07 -6.71
N PHE A 96 0.21 17.31 -6.21
CA PHE A 96 -0.55 16.35 -6.98
C PHE A 96 -1.98 16.81 -7.08
N TYR A 97 -2.60 16.61 -8.23
CA TYR A 97 -4.03 16.80 -8.36
C TYR A 97 -4.69 15.51 -8.84
N PHE A 98 -5.94 15.35 -8.45
CA PHE A 98 -6.68 14.11 -8.60
C PHE A 98 -7.87 14.30 -9.51
N GLU A 99 -8.09 13.34 -10.38
CA GLU A 99 -9.25 13.27 -11.25
C GLU A 99 -9.91 11.90 -11.10
N LYS A 100 -11.20 11.87 -10.78
CA LYS A 100 -11.95 10.62 -10.72
C LYS A 100 -12.62 10.36 -12.06
N VAL A 101 -12.29 9.23 -12.69
CA VAL A 101 -12.86 8.78 -13.95
C VAL A 101 -13.51 7.42 -13.72
N GLY A 102 -14.84 7.41 -13.50
CA GLY A 102 -15.55 6.19 -13.11
C GLY A 102 -15.07 5.64 -11.77
N ASP A 103 -14.55 4.41 -11.76
CA ASP A 103 -13.96 3.72 -10.60
C ASP A 103 -12.43 3.88 -10.53
N ILE A 104 -11.86 4.69 -11.43
CA ILE A 104 -10.41 4.92 -11.51
C ILE A 104 -10.07 6.29 -10.92
N LEU A 105 -9.08 6.33 -10.04
CA LEU A 105 -8.44 7.55 -9.58
C LEU A 105 -7.21 7.81 -10.44
N LYS A 106 -7.22 8.92 -11.17
CA LYS A 106 -6.10 9.40 -11.95
C LYS A 106 -5.37 10.48 -11.17
N ILE A 107 -4.08 10.29 -10.99
CA ILE A 107 -3.24 11.16 -10.17
C ILE A 107 -2.18 11.80 -11.07
N HIS A 108 -2.18 13.11 -11.11
CA HIS A 108 -1.25 13.89 -11.90
C HIS A 108 -0.22 14.57 -10.99
N SER A 109 1.03 14.48 -11.40
CA SER A 109 2.08 15.35 -10.86
C SER A 109 2.13 16.65 -11.67
N ARG A 110 2.35 17.77 -11.01
CA ARG A 110 2.53 19.07 -11.70
C ARG A 110 3.85 19.17 -12.47
N TYR A 111 4.73 18.18 -12.32
CA TYR A 111 6.01 18.15 -13.02
C TYR A 111 5.95 17.52 -14.41
N GLY A 112 4.78 17.16 -14.90
CA GLY A 112 4.56 16.67 -16.25
C GLY A 112 4.91 15.21 -16.49
N SER A 113 5.10 14.42 -15.44
CA SER A 113 5.22 12.98 -15.55
C SER A 113 3.90 12.34 -16.01
N ASP A 114 3.99 11.14 -16.55
CA ASP A 114 2.79 10.36 -16.89
C ASP A 114 1.93 10.14 -15.64
N PRO A 115 0.60 10.21 -15.78
CA PRO A 115 -0.27 10.05 -14.64
C PRO A 115 -0.23 8.63 -14.06
N LEU A 116 -0.38 8.54 -12.73
CA LEU A 116 -0.62 7.29 -12.03
C LEU A 116 -2.12 7.00 -11.99
N TYR A 117 -2.49 5.76 -12.27
CA TYR A 117 -3.88 5.29 -12.19
C TYR A 117 -4.01 4.29 -11.04
N ILE A 118 -5.01 4.51 -10.18
CA ILE A 118 -5.40 3.57 -9.12
C ILE A 118 -6.85 3.15 -9.36
N LYS A 119 -7.10 1.85 -9.38
CA LYS A 119 -8.41 1.27 -9.56
C LYS A 119 -8.77 0.37 -8.38
#